data_eaf14f6a1c960ef947cec95ce96c1f4a
#
_entry.id   eaf14f6a1c960ef947cec95ce96c1f4a
#
_cell.length_a   1.000
_cell.length_b   1.000
_cell.length_c   1.000
_cell.angle_alpha   90.00
_cell.angle_beta   90.00
_cell.angle_gamma   90.00
#
_symmetry.space_group_name_H-M   'P 1'
#
loop_
_entity.id
_entity.type
_entity.pdbx_description
1 polymer ?
#
loop_
_entity_poly.entity_id
_entity_poly.type
_entity_poly.pdbx_seq_one_letter_code
_entity_poly.pdbx_strand_id
1 'polypeptide(L)'
;VGSEMCIRDSTTTSGVITICVDETLKPIIEEEIEVFEGLYPKANIIPKYTSEVTAFNELFADSVKLIVATRSLTDEEIQSLQANNLYPKVSKIAIDGVALITNRNNPDSLVTLDQLRDIFTGKITKWNQLNPKSRMGDLEVVFDNTNSSTVRYVIENINKGQELTGNIKATHDNEGVIDYVSKVPNAIGVIGSNWIGNQSDTTNLSFNDLIQVMLVSADPIAFNGNSYQPFQAYLAMQIYPLSREIYMICTSNRNSLPYGFTSFVSSDKGQRIILKSGILPAKQPL
;
A
#
# COMPACT_ATOMS: atom_id res chain seq x y z
N VAL A 1 6.38 4.89 31.48
CA VAL A 1 7.16 3.96 32.33
C VAL A 1 7.03 2.50 31.84
N GLY A 2 6.03 2.17 31.03
CA GLY A 2 5.80 0.79 30.57
C GLY A 2 6.53 0.38 29.27
N SER A 3 6.97 1.31 28.42
CA SER A 3 7.57 0.99 27.12
C SER A 3 9.08 0.69 27.17
N GLU A 4 9.80 1.25 28.13
CA GLU A 4 11.24 1.03 28.27
C GLU A 4 11.58 -0.36 28.84
N MET A 5 10.69 -0.95 29.65
CA MET A 5 10.93 -2.23 30.30
C MET A 5 10.81 -3.41 29.32
N CYS A 6 9.93 -3.31 28.29
CA CYS A 6 9.77 -4.36 27.28
C CYS A 6 10.92 -4.41 26.26
N ILE A 7 11.63 -3.30 26.05
CA ILE A 7 12.73 -3.24 25.06
C ILE A 7 14.04 -3.78 25.62
N ARG A 8 14.25 -3.69 26.94
CA ARG A 8 15.51 -4.14 27.59
C ARG A 8 15.69 -5.65 27.60
N ASP A 9 14.59 -6.41 27.55
CA ASP A 9 14.61 -7.88 27.58
C ASP A 9 14.35 -8.51 26.19
N SER A 10 14.26 -7.71 25.13
CA SER A 10 14.05 -8.21 23.77
C SER A 10 15.37 -8.53 23.06
N THR A 11 15.34 -9.60 22.27
CA THR A 11 16.39 -9.93 21.31
C THR A 11 15.83 -9.79 19.89
N THR A 12 16.65 -10.04 18.87
CA THR A 12 16.20 -10.03 17.47
C THR A 12 15.09 -11.06 17.18
N THR A 13 14.89 -12.04 18.06
CA THR A 13 13.93 -13.17 17.87
C THR A 13 13.06 -13.43 19.10
N SER A 14 13.03 -12.52 20.06
CA SER A 14 12.20 -12.65 21.26
C SER A 14 11.78 -11.30 21.83
N GLY A 15 10.66 -11.28 22.53
CA GLY A 15 10.10 -10.10 23.18
C GLY A 15 8.72 -9.74 22.61
N VAL A 16 8.18 -8.63 23.08
CA VAL A 16 6.87 -8.11 22.66
C VAL A 16 7.07 -6.66 22.18
N ILE A 17 6.63 -6.37 20.96
CA ILE A 17 6.67 -5.01 20.40
C ILE A 17 5.35 -4.65 19.73
N THR A 18 5.00 -3.37 19.79
CA THR A 18 3.97 -2.77 18.95
C THR A 18 4.66 -2.03 17.79
N ILE A 19 4.16 -2.24 16.59
CA ILE A 19 4.60 -1.54 15.38
C ILE A 19 3.41 -0.82 14.75
N CYS A 20 3.67 0.26 13.99
CA CYS A 20 2.65 0.89 13.18
C CYS A 20 2.84 0.52 11.71
N VAL A 21 1.76 0.10 11.09
CA VAL A 21 1.74 -0.32 9.69
C VAL A 21 0.68 0.49 8.95
N ASP A 22 1.06 1.08 7.82
CA ASP A 22 0.09 1.65 6.88
C ASP A 22 -0.97 0.58 6.55
N GLU A 23 -2.23 0.89 6.82
CA GLU A 23 -3.34 -0.07 6.67
C GLU A 23 -3.45 -0.61 5.24
N THR A 24 -3.02 0.16 4.25
CA THR A 24 -2.98 -0.30 2.86
C THR A 24 -2.03 -1.48 2.63
N LEU A 25 -1.14 -1.78 3.58
CA LEU A 25 -0.14 -2.86 3.51
C LEU A 25 -0.47 -4.03 4.44
N LYS A 26 -1.64 -4.01 5.07
CA LYS A 26 -2.04 -5.03 6.05
C LYS A 26 -1.85 -6.46 5.55
N PRO A 27 -2.35 -6.87 4.37
CA PRO A 27 -2.27 -8.27 3.97
C PRO A 27 -0.84 -8.82 3.92
N ILE A 28 0.10 -8.06 3.35
CA ILE A 28 1.49 -8.54 3.21
C ILE A 28 2.22 -8.57 4.56
N ILE A 29 1.96 -7.62 5.44
CA ILE A 29 2.63 -7.58 6.73
C ILE A 29 2.06 -8.63 7.68
N GLU A 30 0.78 -8.93 7.63
CA GLU A 30 0.20 -10.06 8.38
C GLU A 30 0.87 -11.38 8.02
N GLU A 31 1.09 -11.66 6.75
CA GLU A 31 1.79 -12.87 6.30
C GLU A 31 3.23 -12.92 6.82
N GLU A 32 3.95 -11.81 6.77
CA GLU A 32 5.32 -11.73 7.29
C GLU A 32 5.39 -11.97 8.81
N ILE A 33 4.47 -11.37 9.57
CA ILE A 33 4.38 -11.55 11.04
C ILE A 33 4.08 -13.01 11.36
N GLU A 34 3.11 -13.62 10.70
CA GLU A 34 2.70 -15.01 10.94
C GLU A 34 3.88 -15.98 10.75
N VAL A 35 4.62 -15.84 9.66
CA VAL A 35 5.78 -16.70 9.41
C VAL A 35 6.90 -16.42 10.38
N PHE A 36 7.19 -15.16 10.69
CA PHE A 36 8.21 -14.78 11.65
C PHE A 36 7.94 -15.35 13.05
N GLU A 37 6.73 -15.18 13.56
CA GLU A 37 6.31 -15.70 14.86
C GLU A 37 6.28 -17.24 14.88
N GLY A 38 5.93 -17.86 13.76
CA GLY A 38 6.00 -19.32 13.58
C GLY A 38 7.43 -19.86 13.70
N LEU A 39 8.42 -19.12 13.20
CA LEU A 39 9.84 -19.46 13.30
C LEU A 39 10.43 -19.12 14.68
N TYR A 40 9.94 -18.07 15.31
CA TYR A 40 10.44 -17.53 16.58
C TYR A 40 9.31 -17.41 17.61
N PRO A 41 8.89 -18.52 18.26
CA PRO A 41 7.72 -18.54 19.13
C PRO A 41 7.81 -17.65 20.38
N LYS A 42 9.00 -17.13 20.70
CA LYS A 42 9.20 -16.16 21.80
C LYS A 42 9.05 -14.71 21.35
N ALA A 43 8.83 -14.46 20.06
CA ALA A 43 8.55 -13.15 19.52
C ALA A 43 7.05 -12.93 19.39
N ASN A 44 6.58 -11.75 19.79
CA ASN A 44 5.22 -11.31 19.60
C ASN A 44 5.23 -9.89 19.02
N ILE A 45 4.78 -9.75 17.78
CA ILE A 45 4.69 -8.48 17.07
C ILE A 45 3.22 -8.08 16.98
N ILE A 46 2.88 -6.96 17.60
CA ILE A 46 1.52 -6.43 17.65
C ILE A 46 1.42 -5.31 16.61
N PRO A 47 0.82 -5.55 15.44
CA PRO A 47 0.65 -4.52 14.42
C PRO A 47 -0.52 -3.61 14.76
N LYS A 48 -0.29 -2.31 14.70
CA LYS A 48 -1.33 -1.27 14.69
C LYS A 48 -1.49 -0.80 13.27
N TYR A 49 -2.54 -1.25 12.60
CA TYR A 49 -2.87 -0.82 11.25
C TYR A 49 -3.57 0.54 11.31
N THR A 50 -2.98 1.53 10.68
CA THR A 50 -3.39 2.92 10.79
C THR A 50 -3.08 3.68 9.50
N SER A 51 -3.43 4.97 9.45
CA SER A 51 -3.00 5.81 8.34
C SER A 51 -1.49 6.02 8.35
N GLU A 52 -0.90 6.23 7.19
CA GLU A 52 0.53 6.52 7.06
C GLU A 52 0.92 7.77 7.88
N VAL A 53 0.07 8.80 7.88
CA VAL A 53 0.28 10.02 8.69
C VAL A 53 0.41 9.67 10.17
N THR A 54 -0.48 8.86 10.70
CA THR A 54 -0.42 8.41 12.10
C THR A 54 0.83 7.57 12.37
N ALA A 55 1.21 6.66 11.46
CA ALA A 55 2.41 5.85 11.62
C ALA A 55 3.68 6.71 11.75
N PHE A 56 3.84 7.71 10.89
CA PHE A 56 4.97 8.64 10.98
C PHE A 56 4.94 9.47 12.27
N ASN A 57 3.77 9.96 12.68
CA ASN A 57 3.65 10.72 13.93
C ASN A 57 4.05 9.87 15.15
N GLU A 58 3.67 8.61 15.20
CA GLU A 58 4.06 7.66 16.27
C GLU A 58 5.59 7.40 16.27
N LEU A 59 6.19 7.31 15.08
CA LEU A 59 7.64 7.17 14.95
C LEU A 59 8.38 8.41 15.46
N PHE A 60 7.94 9.60 15.07
CA PHE A 60 8.56 10.86 15.49
C PHE A 60 8.36 11.17 16.99
N ALA A 61 7.24 10.71 17.56
CA ALA A 61 7.00 10.77 19.00
C ALA A 61 7.73 9.68 19.79
N ASP A 62 8.49 8.83 19.14
CA ASP A 62 9.18 7.67 19.72
C ASP A 62 8.25 6.70 20.47
N SER A 63 6.97 6.69 20.10
CA SER A 63 5.96 5.77 20.64
C SER A 63 6.11 4.36 20.09
N VAL A 64 6.63 4.24 18.86
CA VAL A 64 6.99 2.96 18.21
C VAL A 64 8.39 3.06 17.64
N LYS A 65 9.06 1.92 17.51
CA LYS A 65 10.43 1.81 16.98
C LYS A 65 10.48 1.31 15.53
N LEU A 66 9.35 0.92 14.99
CA LEU A 66 9.23 0.38 13.63
C LEU A 66 7.90 0.76 13.03
N ILE A 67 7.97 1.28 11.81
CA ILE A 67 6.79 1.52 10.97
C ILE A 67 6.98 0.89 9.60
N VAL A 68 5.87 0.60 8.93
CA VAL A 68 5.83 0.19 7.52
C VAL A 68 5.00 1.22 6.76
N ALA A 69 5.58 1.78 5.71
CA ALA A 69 5.02 2.91 4.98
C ALA A 69 5.34 2.85 3.49
N THR A 70 4.70 3.69 2.70
CA THR A 70 4.87 3.75 1.25
C THR A 70 5.72 4.94 0.79
N ARG A 71 6.39 5.61 1.72
CA ARG A 71 7.41 6.62 1.48
C ARG A 71 8.58 6.46 2.43
N SER A 72 9.72 7.00 2.06
CA SER A 72 10.90 7.11 2.92
C SER A 72 10.81 8.39 3.78
N LEU A 73 11.81 8.57 4.63
CA LEU A 73 12.00 9.81 5.40
C LEU A 73 12.61 10.90 4.52
N THR A 74 12.20 12.15 4.75
CA THR A 74 12.89 13.31 4.19
C THR A 74 14.19 13.60 4.96
N ASP A 75 15.07 14.40 4.38
CA ASP A 75 16.33 14.78 5.04
C ASP A 75 16.07 15.54 6.35
N GLU A 76 15.06 16.42 6.38
CA GLU A 76 14.64 17.15 7.57
C GLU A 76 14.12 16.21 8.66
N GLU A 77 13.35 15.21 8.29
CA GLU A 77 12.85 14.18 9.22
C GLU A 77 13.97 13.36 9.81
N ILE A 78 14.97 12.97 8.99
CA ILE A 78 16.16 12.25 9.45
C ILE A 78 16.95 13.12 10.44
N GLN A 79 17.18 14.38 10.11
CA GLN A 79 17.89 15.32 11.00
C GLN A 79 17.16 15.52 12.33
N SER A 80 15.83 15.63 12.31
CA SER A 80 15.00 15.74 13.50
C SER A 80 15.11 14.51 14.41
N LEU A 81 15.06 13.31 13.82
CA LEU A 81 15.25 12.06 14.56
C LEU A 81 16.65 11.98 15.17
N GLN A 82 17.68 12.31 14.40
CA GLN A 82 19.08 12.30 14.89
C GLN A 82 19.31 13.31 16.00
N ALA A 83 18.67 14.48 15.97
CA ALA A 83 18.72 15.46 17.05
C ALA A 83 18.14 14.91 18.36
N ASN A 84 17.28 13.90 18.31
CA ASN A 84 16.73 13.19 19.46
C ASN A 84 17.44 11.86 19.72
N ASN A 85 18.65 11.67 19.19
CA ASN A 85 19.46 10.43 19.29
C ASN A 85 18.78 9.19 18.72
N LEU A 86 17.89 9.36 17.74
CA LEU A 86 17.26 8.29 16.99
C LEU A 86 17.88 8.20 15.60
N TYR A 87 18.43 7.04 15.26
CA TYR A 87 19.14 6.82 14.01
C TYR A 87 18.34 5.86 13.13
N PRO A 88 17.52 6.35 12.20
CA PRO A 88 16.63 5.50 11.43
C PRO A 88 17.39 4.64 10.44
N LYS A 89 17.02 3.37 10.36
CA LYS A 89 17.36 2.48 9.25
C LYS A 89 16.14 2.35 8.34
N VAL A 90 16.29 2.75 7.10
CA VAL A 90 15.26 2.65 6.06
C VAL A 90 15.58 1.46 5.17
N SER A 91 14.63 0.53 5.04
CA SER A 91 14.78 -0.66 4.20
C SER A 91 13.62 -0.73 3.22
N LYS A 92 13.90 -0.66 1.92
CA LYS A 92 12.91 -0.96 0.89
C LYS A 92 12.68 -2.48 0.88
N ILE A 93 11.42 -2.91 1.05
CA ILE A 93 11.07 -4.32 1.17
C ILE A 93 10.28 -4.85 -0.03
N ALA A 94 9.54 -3.99 -0.71
CA ALA A 94 8.68 -4.39 -1.82
C ALA A 94 8.33 -3.23 -2.74
N ILE A 95 7.73 -3.57 -3.86
CA ILE A 95 7.05 -2.65 -4.77
C ILE A 95 5.66 -3.22 -5.03
N ASP A 96 4.62 -2.44 -4.81
CA ASP A 96 3.26 -2.76 -5.22
C ASP A 96 2.72 -1.74 -6.21
N GLY A 97 1.43 -1.83 -6.53
CA GLY A 97 0.73 -0.84 -7.33
C GLY A 97 -0.40 -0.19 -6.54
N VAL A 98 -0.70 1.06 -6.84
CA VAL A 98 -2.01 1.63 -6.52
C VAL A 98 -2.98 1.17 -7.59
N ALA A 99 -3.97 0.38 -7.21
CA ALA A 99 -4.95 -0.19 -8.11
C ALA A 99 -6.24 0.63 -8.11
N LEU A 100 -6.88 0.65 -9.27
CA LEU A 100 -8.20 1.24 -9.46
C LEU A 100 -9.18 0.10 -9.68
N ILE A 101 -10.12 -0.05 -8.76
CA ILE A 101 -11.11 -1.13 -8.80
C ILE A 101 -12.49 -0.60 -9.12
N THR A 102 -13.26 -1.37 -9.87
CA THR A 102 -14.63 -1.06 -10.26
C THR A 102 -15.56 -2.24 -10.01
N ASN A 103 -16.84 -1.97 -10.06
CA ASN A 103 -17.87 -2.99 -9.96
C ASN A 103 -17.78 -3.97 -11.14
N ARG A 104 -18.06 -5.25 -10.90
CA ARG A 104 -18.07 -6.29 -11.94
C ARG A 104 -18.99 -6.03 -13.10
N ASN A 105 -20.08 -5.29 -12.87
CA ASN A 105 -21.06 -4.95 -13.89
C ASN A 105 -20.70 -3.69 -14.68
N ASN A 106 -19.60 -3.01 -14.33
CA ASN A 106 -19.13 -1.86 -15.07
C ASN A 106 -18.31 -2.35 -16.29
N PRO A 107 -18.73 -2.05 -17.53
CA PRO A 107 -17.99 -2.46 -18.73
C PRO A 107 -16.75 -1.60 -19.00
N ASP A 108 -16.61 -0.45 -18.33
CA ASP A 108 -15.53 0.50 -18.56
C ASP A 108 -14.29 0.07 -17.76
N SER A 109 -13.23 -0.31 -18.46
CA SER A 109 -12.02 -0.89 -17.85
C SER A 109 -10.72 -0.18 -18.18
N LEU A 110 -10.74 0.80 -19.07
CA LEU A 110 -9.56 1.50 -19.57
C LEU A 110 -9.52 2.94 -19.08
N VAL A 111 -8.35 3.41 -18.63
CA VAL A 111 -8.16 4.80 -18.20
C VAL A 111 -6.72 5.25 -18.45
N THR A 112 -6.53 6.52 -18.79
CA THR A 112 -5.21 7.14 -18.90
C THR A 112 -4.86 7.90 -17.62
N LEU A 113 -3.57 8.19 -17.42
CA LEU A 113 -3.13 9.06 -16.32
C LEU A 113 -3.75 10.45 -16.38
N ASP A 114 -3.91 11.02 -17.60
CA ASP A 114 -4.54 12.32 -17.78
C ASP A 114 -6.03 12.29 -17.39
N GLN A 115 -6.74 11.23 -17.76
CA GLN A 115 -8.14 11.02 -17.35
C GLN A 115 -8.25 10.84 -15.84
N LEU A 116 -7.34 10.12 -15.22
CA LEU A 116 -7.31 9.96 -13.74
C LEU A 116 -7.12 11.31 -13.04
N ARG A 117 -6.21 12.14 -13.53
CA ARG A 117 -6.03 13.50 -13.00
C ARG A 117 -7.33 14.31 -13.11
N ASP A 118 -8.01 14.23 -14.23
CA ASP A 118 -9.28 14.93 -14.45
C ASP A 118 -10.39 14.38 -13.55
N ILE A 119 -10.41 13.09 -13.25
CA ILE A 119 -11.31 12.49 -12.27
C ILE A 119 -11.02 13.03 -10.86
N PHE A 120 -9.77 12.94 -10.41
CA PHE A 120 -9.38 13.28 -9.05
C PHE A 120 -9.32 14.80 -8.80
N THR A 121 -9.37 15.61 -9.81
CA THR A 121 -9.49 17.08 -9.72
C THR A 121 -10.89 17.61 -10.03
N GLY A 122 -11.87 16.70 -10.26
CA GLY A 122 -13.28 17.06 -10.44
C GLY A 122 -13.66 17.56 -11.82
N LYS A 123 -12.79 17.49 -12.81
CA LYS A 123 -13.11 17.85 -14.21
C LYS A 123 -13.95 16.79 -14.90
N ILE A 124 -13.68 15.51 -14.62
CA ILE A 124 -14.50 14.38 -15.05
C ILE A 124 -15.34 13.94 -13.87
N THR A 125 -16.66 13.98 -14.03
CA THR A 125 -17.64 13.65 -12.99
C THR A 125 -18.60 12.54 -13.41
N LYS A 126 -18.55 12.13 -14.67
CA LYS A 126 -19.43 11.11 -15.25
C LYS A 126 -18.67 10.12 -16.09
N TRP A 127 -19.11 8.87 -16.07
CA TRP A 127 -18.51 7.79 -16.85
C TRP A 127 -18.55 8.03 -18.37
N ASN A 128 -19.58 8.70 -18.87
CA ASN A 128 -19.68 9.02 -20.31
C ASN A 128 -18.66 10.05 -20.79
N GLN A 129 -17.97 10.74 -19.88
CA GLN A 129 -16.84 11.60 -20.23
C GLN A 129 -15.55 10.79 -20.48
N LEU A 130 -15.47 9.58 -19.92
CA LEU A 130 -14.38 8.62 -20.20
C LEU A 130 -14.68 7.79 -21.45
N ASN A 131 -15.89 7.28 -21.53
CA ASN A 131 -16.40 6.49 -22.65
C ASN A 131 -17.80 7.00 -23.03
N PRO A 132 -17.98 7.66 -24.19
CA PRO A 132 -19.26 8.21 -24.60
C PRO A 132 -20.42 7.21 -24.65
N LYS A 133 -20.12 5.90 -24.74
CA LYS A 133 -21.10 4.82 -24.73
C LYS A 133 -21.47 4.33 -23.34
N SER A 134 -20.79 4.80 -22.31
CA SER A 134 -21.04 4.39 -20.92
C SER A 134 -22.43 4.84 -20.46
N ARG A 135 -23.11 3.95 -19.73
CA ARG A 135 -24.40 4.19 -19.10
C ARG A 135 -24.34 4.19 -17.57
N MET A 136 -23.12 4.25 -17.01
CA MET A 136 -22.89 4.11 -15.56
C MET A 136 -23.25 5.38 -14.76
N GLY A 137 -23.55 6.50 -15.40
CA GLY A 137 -23.96 7.74 -14.75
C GLY A 137 -22.83 8.49 -14.07
N ASP A 138 -23.12 9.05 -12.89
CA ASP A 138 -22.15 9.84 -12.13
C ASP A 138 -21.03 8.95 -11.58
N LEU A 139 -19.81 9.44 -11.66
CA LEU A 139 -18.63 8.75 -11.18
C LEU A 139 -18.40 9.11 -9.71
N GLU A 140 -18.19 8.08 -8.87
CA GLU A 140 -17.89 8.23 -7.47
C GLU A 140 -16.52 7.62 -7.17
N VAL A 141 -15.65 8.37 -6.49
CA VAL A 141 -14.31 7.92 -6.09
C VAL A 141 -14.33 7.53 -4.62
N VAL A 142 -13.74 6.38 -4.32
CA VAL A 142 -13.76 5.79 -2.97
C VAL A 142 -12.34 5.50 -2.49
N PHE A 143 -11.99 6.06 -1.34
CA PHE A 143 -10.75 5.77 -0.61
C PHE A 143 -11.07 5.12 0.74
N ASP A 144 -10.06 4.54 1.38
CA ASP A 144 -10.15 4.00 2.74
C ASP A 144 -10.33 5.12 3.79
N ASN A 145 -9.46 6.13 3.79
CA ASN A 145 -9.60 7.32 4.65
C ASN A 145 -8.88 8.54 4.05
N THR A 146 -9.15 9.73 4.61
CA THR A 146 -8.61 10.99 4.10
C THR A 146 -7.10 11.15 4.32
N ASN A 147 -6.53 10.45 5.30
CA ASN A 147 -5.10 10.48 5.61
C ASN A 147 -4.35 9.27 5.05
N SER A 148 -4.97 8.53 4.15
CA SER A 148 -4.39 7.34 3.53
C SER A 148 -3.19 7.68 2.66
N SER A 149 -2.25 6.73 2.60
CA SER A 149 -1.14 6.78 1.65
C SER A 149 -1.60 6.76 0.19
N THR A 150 -2.75 6.15 -0.10
CA THR A 150 -3.34 6.19 -1.45
C THR A 150 -3.81 7.59 -1.83
N VAL A 151 -4.37 8.35 -0.88
CA VAL A 151 -4.72 9.76 -1.10
C VAL A 151 -3.47 10.60 -1.38
N ARG A 152 -2.43 10.46 -0.55
CA ARG A 152 -1.16 11.14 -0.77
C ARG A 152 -0.56 10.77 -2.13
N TYR A 153 -0.56 9.49 -2.48
CA TYR A 153 -0.05 9.01 -3.75
C TYR A 153 -0.77 9.68 -4.94
N VAL A 154 -2.10 9.73 -4.89
CA VAL A 154 -2.90 10.38 -5.95
C VAL A 154 -2.56 11.87 -6.08
N ILE A 155 -2.49 12.59 -4.96
CA ILE A 155 -2.17 14.03 -4.96
C ILE A 155 -0.78 14.26 -5.54
N GLU A 156 0.24 13.52 -5.10
CA GLU A 156 1.62 13.72 -5.51
C GLU A 156 1.93 13.21 -6.93
N ASN A 157 1.45 12.01 -7.27
CA ASN A 157 1.88 11.32 -8.49
C ASN A 157 0.89 11.44 -9.66
N ILE A 158 -0.39 11.63 -9.41
CA ILE A 158 -1.40 11.78 -10.45
C ILE A 158 -1.81 13.23 -10.63
N ASN A 159 -2.16 13.90 -9.54
CA ASN A 159 -2.67 15.27 -9.55
C ASN A 159 -1.56 16.34 -9.61
N LYS A 160 -0.28 15.94 -9.60
CA LYS A 160 0.87 16.86 -9.59
C LYS A 160 0.79 17.93 -8.49
N GLY A 161 0.37 17.52 -7.31
CA GLY A 161 0.25 18.36 -6.12
C GLY A 161 -1.10 19.05 -5.92
N GLN A 162 -2.06 18.88 -6.85
CA GLN A 162 -3.41 19.43 -6.67
C GLN A 162 -4.23 18.56 -5.72
N GLU A 163 -4.99 19.21 -4.84
CA GLU A 163 -5.89 18.54 -3.91
C GLU A 163 -6.98 17.74 -4.63
N LEU A 164 -7.50 16.73 -3.95
CA LEU A 164 -8.65 15.97 -4.41
C LEU A 164 -9.89 16.84 -4.47
N THR A 165 -10.62 16.76 -5.57
CA THR A 165 -11.88 17.47 -5.78
C THR A 165 -12.88 16.56 -6.50
N GLY A 166 -14.15 16.72 -6.23
CA GLY A 166 -15.22 15.97 -6.86
C GLY A 166 -16.01 15.12 -5.88
N ASN A 167 -16.69 14.10 -6.40
CA ASN A 167 -17.50 13.18 -5.59
C ASN A 167 -16.60 12.09 -4.99
N ILE A 168 -16.04 12.39 -3.80
CA ILE A 168 -15.06 11.55 -3.11
C ILE A 168 -15.64 11.06 -1.80
N LYS A 169 -15.51 9.77 -1.55
CA LYS A 169 -16.00 9.08 -0.35
C LYS A 169 -14.86 8.33 0.35
N ALA A 170 -14.91 8.28 1.67
CA ALA A 170 -14.05 7.45 2.50
C ALA A 170 -14.88 6.36 3.17
N THR A 171 -14.38 5.12 3.18
CA THR A 171 -15.08 3.96 3.74
C THR A 171 -14.62 3.57 5.13
N HIS A 172 -13.48 3.99 5.57
CA HIS A 172 -12.83 3.70 6.84
C HIS A 172 -11.59 2.81 6.70
N ASP A 173 -11.66 1.72 5.94
CA ASP A 173 -10.55 0.80 5.70
C ASP A 173 -10.59 0.21 4.27
N ASN A 174 -9.57 -0.56 3.91
CA ASN A 174 -9.46 -1.13 2.56
C ASN A 174 -10.45 -2.28 2.30
N GLU A 175 -10.83 -3.05 3.31
CA GLU A 175 -11.93 -4.01 3.16
C GLU A 175 -13.23 -3.29 2.80
N GLY A 176 -13.50 -2.14 3.43
CA GLY A 176 -14.62 -1.27 3.13
C GLY A 176 -14.61 -0.74 1.70
N VAL A 177 -13.45 -0.44 1.14
CA VAL A 177 -13.33 -0.03 -0.28
C VAL A 177 -13.79 -1.16 -1.20
N ILE A 178 -13.32 -2.38 -0.98
CA ILE A 178 -13.70 -3.55 -1.79
C ILE A 178 -15.21 -3.81 -1.65
N ASP A 179 -15.72 -3.84 -0.43
CA ASP A 179 -17.15 -4.07 -0.17
C ASP A 179 -18.03 -3.01 -0.86
N TYR A 180 -17.69 -1.74 -0.70
CA TYR A 180 -18.44 -0.64 -1.30
C TYR A 180 -18.46 -0.72 -2.83
N VAL A 181 -17.31 -0.91 -3.46
CA VAL A 181 -17.20 -1.02 -4.93
C VAL A 181 -17.95 -2.25 -5.45
N SER A 182 -17.93 -3.36 -4.72
CA SER A 182 -18.67 -4.57 -5.11
C SER A 182 -20.19 -4.38 -5.15
N LYS A 183 -20.71 -3.39 -4.42
CA LYS A 183 -22.15 -3.09 -4.29
C LYS A 183 -22.60 -1.86 -5.10
N VAL A 184 -21.68 -0.96 -5.42
CA VAL A 184 -21.98 0.34 -6.06
C VAL A 184 -21.44 0.36 -7.48
N PRO A 185 -22.33 0.22 -8.52
CA PRO A 185 -21.88 0.03 -9.91
C PRO A 185 -21.04 1.17 -10.50
N ASN A 186 -21.25 2.40 -10.05
CA ASN A 186 -20.61 3.62 -10.59
C ASN A 186 -19.37 4.07 -9.80
N ALA A 187 -18.92 3.29 -8.80
CA ALA A 187 -17.78 3.64 -7.98
C ALA A 187 -16.45 3.22 -8.62
N ILE A 188 -15.42 4.05 -8.42
CA ILE A 188 -14.00 3.68 -8.56
C ILE A 188 -13.38 3.68 -7.19
N GLY A 189 -12.84 2.53 -6.76
CA GLY A 189 -12.05 2.40 -5.53
C GLY A 189 -10.56 2.57 -5.81
N VAL A 190 -9.86 3.22 -4.91
CA VAL A 190 -8.40 3.36 -4.94
C VAL A 190 -7.81 2.54 -3.80
N ILE A 191 -6.96 1.57 -4.10
CA ILE A 191 -6.52 0.57 -3.14
C ILE A 191 -5.09 0.07 -3.47
N GLY A 192 -4.36 -0.40 -2.48
CA GLY A 192 -3.09 -1.08 -2.71
C GLY A 192 -3.28 -2.46 -3.35
N SER A 193 -2.42 -2.80 -4.31
CA SER A 193 -2.58 -4.04 -5.09
C SER A 193 -2.43 -5.32 -4.27
N ASN A 194 -1.82 -5.27 -3.09
CA ASN A 194 -1.73 -6.43 -2.21
C ASN A 194 -3.08 -6.84 -1.58
N TRP A 195 -4.12 -6.01 -1.70
CA TRP A 195 -5.47 -6.32 -1.26
C TRP A 195 -6.32 -7.09 -2.27
N ILE A 196 -5.95 -7.10 -3.54
CA ILE A 196 -6.83 -7.49 -4.64
C ILE A 196 -6.44 -8.77 -5.36
N GLY A 197 -5.37 -9.45 -4.93
CA GLY A 197 -4.99 -10.76 -5.46
C GLY A 197 -6.06 -11.80 -5.19
N ASN A 198 -6.20 -12.76 -6.11
CA ASN A 198 -7.02 -13.94 -5.90
C ASN A 198 -6.25 -14.95 -5.07
N GLN A 199 -6.62 -15.11 -3.79
CA GLN A 199 -5.93 -16.00 -2.86
C GLN A 199 -6.00 -17.48 -3.26
N SER A 200 -6.98 -17.86 -4.07
CA SER A 200 -7.11 -19.23 -4.58
C SER A 200 -6.23 -19.51 -5.79
N ASP A 201 -5.64 -18.49 -6.38
CA ASP A 201 -4.79 -18.60 -7.58
C ASP A 201 -3.31 -18.49 -7.20
N THR A 202 -2.64 -19.63 -7.12
CA THR A 202 -1.21 -19.69 -6.77
C THR A 202 -0.29 -19.16 -7.87
N THR A 203 -0.81 -18.90 -9.07
CA THR A 203 -0.04 -18.34 -10.19
C THR A 203 0.06 -16.80 -10.13
N ASN A 204 -0.75 -16.14 -9.31
CA ASN A 204 -0.88 -14.67 -9.20
C ASN A 204 -1.23 -13.99 -10.54
N LEU A 205 -2.00 -14.68 -11.40
CA LEU A 205 -2.43 -14.16 -12.70
C LEU A 205 -3.90 -13.73 -12.73
N SER A 206 -4.56 -13.73 -11.58
CA SER A 206 -5.94 -13.26 -11.44
C SER A 206 -6.14 -12.43 -10.18
N PHE A 207 -7.21 -11.61 -10.18
CA PHE A 207 -7.60 -10.76 -9.07
C PHE A 207 -8.85 -11.32 -8.37
N ASN A 208 -9.16 -10.75 -7.20
CA ASN A 208 -10.38 -11.00 -6.47
C ASN A 208 -11.60 -10.83 -7.38
N ASP A 209 -12.47 -11.83 -7.40
CA ASP A 209 -13.62 -11.88 -8.32
C ASP A 209 -14.83 -11.04 -7.88
N LEU A 210 -14.77 -10.39 -6.71
CA LEU A 210 -15.78 -9.44 -6.25
C LEU A 210 -15.74 -8.10 -7.02
N ILE A 211 -14.60 -7.79 -7.62
CA ILE A 211 -14.36 -6.51 -8.30
C ILE A 211 -13.64 -6.72 -9.63
N GLN A 212 -13.54 -5.67 -10.41
CA GLN A 212 -12.66 -5.57 -11.57
C GLN A 212 -11.52 -4.61 -11.30
N VAL A 213 -10.38 -4.86 -11.92
CA VAL A 213 -9.21 -3.98 -11.85
C VAL A 213 -9.04 -3.27 -13.19
N MET A 214 -9.00 -1.94 -13.16
CA MET A 214 -8.83 -1.15 -14.39
C MET A 214 -7.42 -1.31 -14.96
N LEU A 215 -7.35 -1.21 -16.28
CA LEU A 215 -6.10 -1.11 -17.03
C LEU A 215 -5.74 0.36 -17.18
N VAL A 216 -4.51 0.70 -16.80
CA VAL A 216 -4.01 2.08 -16.79
C VAL A 216 -2.97 2.26 -17.88
N SER A 217 -3.12 3.33 -18.66
CA SER A 217 -2.15 3.74 -19.69
C SER A 217 -1.45 5.05 -19.33
N ALA A 218 -0.14 5.10 -19.56
CA ALA A 218 0.63 6.33 -19.51
C ALA A 218 0.51 7.17 -20.81
N ASP A 219 -0.06 6.59 -21.87
CA ASP A 219 -0.24 7.24 -23.16
C ASP A 219 -1.52 8.11 -23.17
N PRO A 220 -1.64 9.05 -24.11
CA PRO A 220 -2.82 9.93 -24.20
C PRO A 220 -4.14 9.21 -24.49
N ILE A 221 -4.09 8.03 -25.08
CA ILE A 221 -5.26 7.20 -25.41
C ILE A 221 -5.00 5.78 -24.91
N ALA A 222 -5.92 5.25 -24.10
CA ALA A 222 -5.83 3.90 -23.57
C ALA A 222 -6.49 2.89 -24.52
N PHE A 223 -5.78 1.79 -24.75
CA PHE A 223 -6.30 0.58 -25.42
C PHE A 223 -5.62 -0.66 -24.81
N ASN A 224 -6.12 -1.85 -25.10
CA ASN A 224 -5.62 -3.08 -24.47
C ASN A 224 -4.13 -3.34 -24.67
N GLY A 225 -3.53 -2.81 -25.75
CA GLY A 225 -2.11 -3.02 -26.05
C GLY A 225 -1.14 -2.10 -25.31
N ASN A 226 -1.62 -1.02 -24.68
CA ASN A 226 -0.80 -0.03 -23.98
C ASN A 226 -1.25 0.25 -22.55
N SER A 227 -2.15 -0.55 -22.03
CA SER A 227 -2.75 -0.37 -20.70
C SER A 227 -2.50 -1.60 -19.86
N TYR A 228 -2.20 -1.41 -18.58
CA TYR A 228 -1.72 -2.46 -17.71
C TYR A 228 -2.47 -2.48 -16.38
N GLN A 229 -2.59 -3.67 -15.82
CA GLN A 229 -3.03 -3.93 -14.46
C GLN A 229 -1.79 -4.19 -13.57
N PRO A 230 -1.89 -4.07 -12.23
CA PRO A 230 -0.73 -4.19 -11.34
C PRO A 230 -0.30 -5.65 -11.10
N PHE A 231 -0.10 -6.42 -12.16
CA PHE A 231 0.52 -7.74 -12.06
C PHE A 231 2.00 -7.63 -11.73
N GLN A 232 2.50 -8.61 -10.99
CA GLN A 232 3.89 -8.68 -10.56
C GLN A 232 4.88 -8.50 -11.72
N ALA A 233 4.62 -9.13 -12.86
CA ALA A 233 5.46 -8.99 -14.06
C ALA A 233 5.53 -7.54 -14.55
N TYR A 234 4.41 -6.83 -14.55
CA TYR A 234 4.37 -5.43 -15.01
C TYR A 234 4.96 -4.45 -14.01
N LEU A 235 4.93 -4.78 -12.72
CA LEU A 235 5.69 -4.06 -11.69
C LEU A 235 7.21 -4.28 -11.91
N ALA A 236 7.64 -5.51 -12.16
CA ALA A 236 9.04 -5.84 -12.42
C ALA A 236 9.58 -5.19 -13.71
N MET A 237 8.77 -5.14 -14.75
CA MET A 237 9.10 -4.48 -16.02
C MET A 237 9.00 -2.94 -15.97
N GLN A 238 8.52 -2.38 -14.86
CA GLN A 238 8.32 -0.94 -14.67
C GLN A 238 7.37 -0.30 -15.70
N ILE A 239 6.38 -1.05 -16.17
CA ILE A 239 5.40 -0.57 -17.15
C ILE A 239 4.01 -0.31 -16.55
N TYR A 240 3.71 -0.82 -15.34
CA TYR A 240 2.51 -0.40 -14.63
C TYR A 240 2.69 1.04 -14.13
N PRO A 241 1.84 2.01 -14.57
CA PRO A 241 2.11 3.43 -14.34
C PRO A 241 1.98 3.88 -12.88
N LEU A 242 1.25 3.14 -12.05
CA LEU A 242 0.93 3.52 -10.68
C LEU A 242 1.64 2.62 -9.66
N SER A 243 2.91 2.32 -9.88
CA SER A 243 3.73 1.58 -8.91
C SER A 243 4.14 2.46 -7.74
N ARG A 244 4.35 1.85 -6.58
CA ARG A 244 4.89 2.52 -5.37
C ARG A 244 5.84 1.60 -4.62
N GLU A 245 6.76 2.19 -3.87
CA GLU A 245 7.73 1.48 -3.06
C GLU A 245 7.22 1.34 -1.62
N ILE A 246 7.57 0.22 -0.97
CA ILE A 246 7.20 -0.07 0.40
C ILE A 246 8.47 -0.14 1.25
N TYR A 247 8.46 0.56 2.40
CA TYR A 247 9.60 0.70 3.30
C TYR A 247 9.27 0.24 4.71
N MET A 248 10.25 -0.34 5.36
CA MET A 248 10.30 -0.49 6.82
C MET A 248 11.30 0.51 7.37
N ILE A 249 10.88 1.29 8.36
CA ILE A 249 11.70 2.35 9.00
C ILE A 249 11.84 2.00 10.47
N CYS A 250 13.06 1.67 10.89
CA CYS A 250 13.38 1.21 12.22
C CYS A 250 14.35 2.16 12.92
N THR A 251 13.98 2.64 14.10
CA THR A 251 14.81 3.52 14.94
C THR A 251 15.47 2.77 16.12
N SER A 252 15.26 1.47 16.22
CA SER A 252 15.80 0.64 17.30
C SER A 252 17.22 0.12 16.99
N ASN A 253 17.94 -0.31 18.02
CA ASN A 253 19.29 -0.85 17.88
C ASN A 253 19.29 -2.24 17.21
N ARG A 254 20.49 -2.71 16.81
CA ARG A 254 20.67 -3.97 16.07
C ARG A 254 20.30 -5.24 16.84
N ASN A 255 20.27 -5.18 18.17
CA ASN A 255 19.99 -6.34 19.02
C ASN A 255 18.53 -6.37 19.52
N SER A 256 17.63 -5.71 18.82
CA SER A 256 16.23 -5.57 19.20
C SER A 256 15.29 -6.35 18.28
N LEU A 257 14.10 -6.65 18.77
CA LEU A 257 13.06 -7.34 18.00
C LEU A 257 12.58 -6.54 16.77
N PRO A 258 12.39 -5.19 16.84
CA PRO A 258 12.07 -4.42 15.64
C PRO A 258 13.11 -4.56 14.54
N TYR A 259 14.39 -4.52 14.90
CA TYR A 259 15.47 -4.72 13.94
C TYR A 259 15.49 -6.17 13.40
N GLY A 260 15.26 -7.15 14.26
CA GLY A 260 15.20 -8.57 13.89
C GLY A 260 14.08 -8.85 12.89
N PHE A 261 12.89 -8.30 13.11
CA PHE A 261 11.78 -8.43 12.19
C PHE A 261 12.06 -7.73 10.83
N THR A 262 12.60 -6.52 10.86
CA THR A 262 13.02 -5.82 9.63
C THR A 262 14.05 -6.63 8.83
N SER A 263 15.02 -7.22 9.50
CA SER A 263 16.03 -8.08 8.88
C SER A 263 15.43 -9.35 8.29
N PHE A 264 14.44 -9.95 8.97
CA PHE A 264 13.71 -11.10 8.46
C PHE A 264 12.95 -10.79 7.18
N VAL A 265 12.18 -9.70 7.16
CA VAL A 265 11.41 -9.29 5.96
C VAL A 265 12.37 -9.02 4.78
N SER A 266 13.54 -8.46 5.05
CA SER A 266 14.58 -8.19 4.03
C SER A 266 15.40 -9.43 3.65
N SER A 267 15.26 -10.54 4.38
CA SER A 267 15.95 -11.79 4.11
C SER A 267 15.32 -12.54 2.93
N ASP A 268 16.01 -13.58 2.48
CA ASP A 268 15.52 -14.46 1.42
C ASP A 268 14.14 -15.06 1.75
N LYS A 269 13.92 -15.49 2.99
CA LYS A 269 12.61 -16.02 3.45
C LYS A 269 11.52 -14.96 3.39
N GLY A 270 11.76 -13.76 3.93
CA GLY A 270 10.81 -12.66 3.91
C GLY A 270 10.49 -12.21 2.50
N GLN A 271 11.49 -12.12 1.63
CA GLN A 271 11.30 -11.74 0.24
C GLN A 271 10.55 -12.81 -0.58
N ARG A 272 10.67 -14.09 -0.24
CA ARG A 272 9.85 -15.15 -0.84
C ARG A 272 8.37 -15.06 -0.46
N ILE A 273 8.05 -14.62 0.75
CA ILE A 273 6.66 -14.35 1.16
C ILE A 273 6.07 -13.26 0.26
N ILE A 274 6.80 -12.17 0.07
CA ILE A 274 6.39 -11.07 -0.80
C ILE A 274 6.21 -11.55 -2.25
N LEU A 275 7.15 -12.33 -2.77
CA LEU A 275 7.07 -12.89 -4.11
C LEU A 275 5.80 -13.74 -4.30
N LYS A 276 5.48 -14.59 -3.32
CA LYS A 276 4.28 -15.45 -3.35
C LYS A 276 2.98 -14.68 -3.20
N SER A 277 3.00 -13.50 -2.59
CA SER A 277 1.81 -12.65 -2.42
C SER A 277 1.35 -11.96 -3.71
N GLY A 278 2.17 -11.98 -4.77
CA GLY A 278 1.85 -11.37 -6.06
C GLY A 278 2.31 -9.93 -6.25
N ILE A 279 2.92 -9.30 -5.24
CA ILE A 279 3.63 -8.03 -5.40
C ILE A 279 5.13 -8.29 -5.61
N LEU A 280 5.90 -7.26 -5.96
CA LEU A 280 7.30 -7.41 -6.31
C LEU A 280 8.19 -7.28 -5.06
N PRO A 281 9.02 -8.28 -4.72
CA PRO A 281 10.01 -8.13 -3.66
C PRO A 281 11.09 -7.13 -4.07
N ALA A 282 11.67 -6.42 -3.09
CA ALA A 282 12.75 -5.47 -3.33
C ALA A 282 14.05 -6.16 -3.78
N LYS A 283 14.22 -7.43 -3.38
CA LYS A 283 15.33 -8.29 -3.81
C LYS A 283 14.76 -9.60 -4.32
N GLN A 284 15.33 -10.09 -5.40
CA GLN A 284 14.94 -11.41 -5.89
C GLN A 284 15.46 -12.48 -4.93
N PRO A 285 14.60 -13.30 -4.32
CA PRO A 285 15.05 -14.41 -3.49
C PRO A 285 15.72 -15.49 -4.33
N LEU A 286 16.75 -16.10 -3.78
CA LEU A 286 17.52 -17.19 -4.41
C LEU A 286 16.79 -18.53 -4.40
#